data_f978882a46c08bbfd47f0e725f78a0e9
#
_entry.id   f978882a46c08bbfd47f0e725f78a0e9
#
_cell.length_a   1.000
_cell.length_b   1.000
_cell.length_c   1.000
_cell.angle_alpha   90.00
_cell.angle_beta   90.00
_cell.angle_gamma   90.00
#
_symmetry.space_group_name_H-M   'P 1'
#
loop_
_entity.id
_entity.type
_entity.pdbx_description
1 polymer ?
#
loop_
_entity_poly.entity_id
_entity_poly.type
_entity_poly.pdbx_seq_one_letter_code
_entity_poly.pdbx_strand_id
1 'polypeptide(L)'
;MNLKHASMLLGAVTLAGVVAQPALADNRGHGHDHWDQLGCQKVGFLVDHDVVRVGRRDGKFKAIRLEVSGNAVYLNDLKVVYGNGAPEDVAVRSEIREGGQTRAIDLKGRGERVIERIEMTYRAKPNFKGSANVCVFGLT
;
A
#
# COMPACT_ATOMS: atom_id res chain seq x y z
N MET A 1 16.34 -68.77 21.43
CA MET A 1 16.44 -68.19 21.47
C MET A 1 16.42 -67.06 21.28
N ASN A 2 16.35 -66.58 21.07
CA ASN A 2 16.40 -65.71 20.96
C ASN A 2 16.06 -64.70 20.63
N LEU A 3 15.91 -64.34 20.45
CA LEU A 3 15.60 -63.46 20.08
C LEU A 3 15.43 -62.41 20.36
N LYS A 4 15.46 -61.96 20.34
CA LYS A 4 15.46 -61.14 20.60
C LYS A 4 15.63 -60.11 20.08
N HIS A 5 15.72 -59.71 19.74
CA HIS A 5 15.91 -58.94 19.24
C HIS A 5 15.34 -57.94 18.98
N ALA A 6 15.25 -57.78 18.77
CA ALA A 6 14.69 -57.10 18.37
C ALA A 6 14.50 -55.95 18.65
N SER A 7 14.45 -55.63 18.74
CA SER A 7 14.25 -54.72 18.98
C SER A 7 14.45 -53.57 18.72
N MET A 8 14.55 -53.29 18.47
CA MET A 8 14.78 -52.41 18.22
C MET A 8 14.30 -51.45 17.84
N LEU A 9 14.24 -51.29 17.64
CA LEU A 9 13.91 -50.53 17.18
C LEU A 9 13.55 -49.55 17.32
N LEU A 10 13.60 -49.16 17.17
CA LEU A 10 13.24 -48.44 17.18
C LEU A 10 13.18 -47.35 17.25
N GLY A 11 13.15 -46.97 17.18
CA GLY A 11 13.05 -45.96 17.28
C GLY A 11 13.02 -45.00 16.78
N ALA A 12 13.28 -44.84 16.64
CA ALA A 12 13.43 -44.02 16.07
C ALA A 12 12.73 -43.09 15.85
N VAL A 13 12.63 -43.00 15.61
CA VAL A 13 12.02 -42.38 15.31
C VAL A 13 11.70 -41.30 15.53
N THR A 14 11.53 -41.05 15.52
CA THR A 14 11.14 -40.23 15.76
C THR A 14 11.37 -39.09 15.78
N LEU A 15 11.66 -38.88 15.79
CA LEU A 15 12.07 -37.95 15.74
C LEU A 15 11.75 -36.99 15.19
N ALA A 16 11.67 -37.15 14.66
CA ALA A 16 11.55 -36.44 13.78
C ALA A 16 10.87 -35.31 13.77
N GLY A 17 9.88 -35.44 13.75
CA GLY A 17 9.10 -34.43 13.54
C GLY A 17 9.20 -33.23 14.10
N VAL A 18 9.80 -33.32 14.96
CA VAL A 18 9.88 -32.35 15.64
C VAL A 18 10.21 -31.11 15.18
N VAL A 19 10.79 -31.09 14.35
CA VAL A 19 11.37 -30.07 13.91
C VAL A 19 10.66 -28.98 13.43
N ALA A 20 9.65 -29.16 12.91
CA ALA A 20 9.00 -28.20 12.14
C ALA A 20 8.54 -26.98 12.84
N GLN A 21 8.38 -27.00 14.04
CA GLN A 21 7.70 -25.94 14.69
C GLN A 21 8.38 -24.64 14.80
N PRO A 22 9.62 -24.54 14.79
CA PRO A 22 10.24 -23.25 15.04
C PRO A 22 9.80 -22.16 14.13
N ALA A 23 9.46 -22.52 12.96
CA ALA A 23 9.13 -21.49 11.99
C ALA A 23 7.96 -20.62 12.36
N LEU A 24 7.11 -21.09 13.21
CA LEU A 24 5.92 -20.34 13.49
C LEU A 24 6.13 -19.15 14.42
N ALA A 25 7.19 -19.16 15.11
CA ALA A 25 7.37 -18.18 16.13
C ALA A 25 7.72 -16.80 15.62
N ASP A 26 8.13 -16.74 14.42
CA ASP A 26 8.74 -15.51 13.92
C ASP A 26 7.76 -14.45 13.45
N ASN A 27 6.52 -14.74 13.51
CA ASN A 27 5.52 -13.79 13.02
C ASN A 27 5.04 -12.80 14.07
N ARG A 28 5.71 -12.73 15.16
CA ARG A 28 5.28 -11.82 16.20
C ARG A 28 5.73 -10.43 15.89
N GLY A 29 4.81 -9.56 15.68
CA GLY A 29 5.10 -8.16 15.68
C GLY A 29 5.36 -7.51 14.35
N HIS A 30 5.25 -8.23 13.30
CA HIS A 30 5.22 -7.60 12.01
C HIS A 30 3.77 -7.35 11.66
N GLY A 31 3.30 -6.19 12.03
CA GLY A 31 2.07 -5.70 11.46
C GLY A 31 2.27 -5.73 9.96
N HIS A 32 1.46 -6.46 9.28
CA HIS A 32 1.55 -6.49 7.83
C HIS A 32 1.11 -5.15 7.31
N ASP A 33 2.05 -4.36 6.87
CA ASP A 33 1.76 -3.15 6.14
C ASP A 33 0.90 -3.53 4.94
N HIS A 34 -0.32 -3.03 4.92
CA HIS A 34 -1.26 -3.34 3.87
C HIS A 34 -1.65 -2.06 3.14
N TRP A 35 -1.55 -2.10 1.82
CA TRP A 35 -1.94 -0.98 0.96
C TRP A 35 -3.33 -1.23 0.38
N ASP A 36 -4.28 -0.39 0.77
CA ASP A 36 -5.64 -0.44 0.25
C ASP A 36 -5.83 0.60 -0.85
N GLN A 37 -6.46 0.21 -1.94
CA GLN A 37 -6.80 1.16 -3.00
C GLN A 37 -7.99 2.01 -2.54
N LEU A 38 -7.80 3.32 -2.49
CA LEU A 38 -8.81 4.27 -2.04
C LEU A 38 -9.65 4.80 -3.19
N GLY A 39 -9.11 4.90 -4.38
CA GLY A 39 -9.81 5.34 -5.56
C GLY A 39 -8.88 5.62 -6.72
N CYS A 40 -9.46 5.70 -7.89
CA CYS A 40 -8.73 5.97 -9.14
C CYS A 40 -9.44 7.06 -9.94
N GLN A 41 -8.65 7.83 -10.68
CA GLN A 41 -9.14 8.87 -11.57
C GLN A 41 -8.46 8.79 -12.92
N LYS A 42 -9.20 9.13 -13.97
CA LYS A 42 -8.67 9.23 -15.33
C LYS A 42 -8.21 10.66 -15.58
N VAL A 43 -7.00 10.81 -16.06
CA VAL A 43 -6.36 12.12 -16.24
C VAL A 43 -6.11 12.40 -17.71
N GLY A 44 -6.61 13.52 -18.19
CA GLY A 44 -6.39 13.97 -19.57
C GLY A 44 -5.17 14.89 -19.71
N PHE A 45 -5.02 15.47 -20.90
CA PHE A 45 -3.88 16.35 -21.20
C PHE A 45 -4.01 17.75 -20.63
N LEU A 46 -5.22 18.17 -20.32
CA LEU A 46 -5.45 19.46 -19.68
C LEU A 46 -5.23 19.32 -18.18
N VAL A 47 -4.99 20.40 -17.51
CA VAL A 47 -4.87 20.41 -16.06
C VAL A 47 -6.23 20.07 -15.46
N ASP A 48 -6.27 19.00 -14.71
CA ASP A 48 -7.49 18.53 -14.04
C ASP A 48 -7.32 18.63 -12.54
N HIS A 49 -8.44 18.90 -11.87
CA HIS A 49 -8.53 18.87 -10.43
C HIS A 49 -9.54 17.79 -10.06
N ASP A 50 -9.06 16.74 -9.44
CA ASP A 50 -9.89 15.60 -9.07
C ASP A 50 -9.88 15.35 -7.56
N VAL A 51 -10.97 14.77 -7.10
CA VAL A 51 -11.15 14.45 -5.69
C VAL A 51 -11.41 12.97 -5.53
N VAL A 52 -10.62 12.30 -4.73
CA VAL A 52 -10.88 10.93 -4.28
C VAL A 52 -11.49 11.02 -2.89
N ARG A 53 -12.75 10.62 -2.79
CA ARG A 53 -13.43 10.61 -1.50
C ARG A 53 -13.12 9.32 -0.78
N VAL A 54 -12.73 9.43 0.46
CA VAL A 54 -12.39 8.30 1.31
C VAL A 54 -13.48 8.19 2.39
N GLY A 55 -13.23 8.62 3.58
CA GLY A 55 -14.21 8.61 4.67
C GLY A 55 -13.91 7.55 5.72
N ARG A 56 -14.69 7.60 6.79
CA ARG A 56 -14.44 6.75 7.95
C ARG A 56 -14.58 5.26 7.67
N ARG A 57 -15.42 4.89 6.72
CA ARG A 57 -15.68 3.49 6.39
C ARG A 57 -14.46 2.80 5.80
N ASP A 58 -13.59 3.56 5.17
CA ASP A 58 -12.37 3.01 4.59
C ASP A 58 -11.26 2.78 5.63
N GLY A 59 -11.49 3.23 6.86
CA GLY A 59 -10.57 3.00 7.96
C GLY A 59 -9.60 4.14 8.21
N LYS A 60 -8.49 3.80 8.81
CA LYS A 60 -7.44 4.76 9.17
C LYS A 60 -6.14 4.39 8.49
N PHE A 61 -5.38 5.41 8.10
CA PHE A 61 -4.16 5.22 7.34
C PHE A 61 -3.00 6.01 7.93
N LYS A 62 -1.79 5.51 7.77
CA LYS A 62 -0.57 6.18 8.24
C LYS A 62 0.21 6.83 7.10
N ALA A 63 -0.01 6.39 5.87
CA ALA A 63 0.65 6.93 4.68
C ALA A 63 -0.22 6.72 3.45
N ILE A 64 0.09 7.46 2.39
CA ILE A 64 -0.53 7.28 1.07
C ILE A 64 0.54 7.20 0.00
N ARG A 65 0.20 6.63 -1.15
CA ARG A 65 1.00 6.70 -2.37
C ARG A 65 0.09 6.76 -3.58
N LEU A 66 0.60 7.28 -4.67
CA LEU A 66 -0.08 7.31 -5.96
C LEU A 66 0.61 6.32 -6.90
N GLU A 67 -0.20 5.60 -7.67
CA GLU A 67 0.29 4.72 -8.73
C GLU A 67 -0.30 5.19 -10.05
N VAL A 68 0.51 5.19 -11.10
CA VAL A 68 0.17 5.76 -12.40
C VAL A 68 0.28 4.69 -13.47
N SER A 69 -0.72 4.61 -14.34
CA SER A 69 -0.73 3.69 -15.48
C SER A 69 -1.28 4.39 -16.71
N GLY A 70 -1.04 3.80 -17.88
CA GLY A 70 -1.54 4.28 -19.16
C GLY A 70 -0.72 5.39 -19.79
N ASN A 71 -0.19 6.29 -19.01
CA ASN A 71 0.69 7.37 -19.44
C ASN A 71 1.34 7.98 -18.20
N ALA A 72 2.41 8.76 -18.40
CA ALA A 72 3.02 9.53 -17.34
C ALA A 72 2.13 10.70 -16.93
N VAL A 73 2.25 11.16 -15.71
CA VAL A 73 1.47 12.26 -15.14
C VAL A 73 2.40 13.29 -14.49
N TYR A 74 2.12 14.56 -14.75
CA TYR A 74 2.72 15.65 -13.99
C TYR A 74 1.80 16.01 -12.83
N LEU A 75 2.24 15.72 -11.62
CA LEU A 75 1.52 16.08 -10.40
C LEU A 75 1.92 17.50 -9.99
N ASN A 76 0.95 18.39 -9.97
CA ASN A 76 1.17 19.78 -9.62
C ASN A 76 0.88 20.05 -8.15
N ASP A 77 -0.15 19.43 -7.60
CA ASP A 77 -0.57 19.67 -6.23
C ASP A 77 -1.27 18.43 -5.67
N LEU A 78 -1.06 18.19 -4.39
CA LEU A 78 -1.67 17.09 -3.66
C LEU A 78 -2.06 17.58 -2.26
N LYS A 79 -3.33 17.45 -1.94
CA LYS A 79 -3.87 17.87 -0.64
C LYS A 79 -4.62 16.73 0.00
N VAL A 80 -4.33 16.46 1.25
CA VAL A 80 -5.08 15.51 2.07
C VAL A 80 -5.96 16.28 3.04
N VAL A 81 -7.26 15.96 3.06
CA VAL A 81 -8.18 16.51 4.04
C VAL A 81 -8.55 15.39 4.99
N TYR A 82 -8.25 15.59 6.25
CA TYR A 82 -8.50 14.58 7.29
C TYR A 82 -9.94 14.60 7.78
N GLY A 83 -10.32 13.54 8.48
CA GLY A 83 -11.68 13.39 8.99
C GLY A 83 -12.14 14.50 9.93
N ASN A 84 -11.22 15.23 10.53
CA ASN A 84 -11.54 16.40 11.34
C ASN A 84 -11.61 17.70 10.53
N GLY A 85 -11.49 17.63 9.22
CA GLY A 85 -11.53 18.78 8.34
C GLY A 85 -10.20 19.48 8.13
N ALA A 86 -9.14 19.08 8.82
CA ALA A 86 -7.85 19.73 8.68
C ALA A 86 -7.18 19.34 7.36
N PRO A 87 -6.71 20.33 6.59
CA PRO A 87 -6.01 20.04 5.33
C PRO A 87 -4.51 19.92 5.56
N GLU A 88 -3.89 19.14 4.69
CA GLU A 88 -2.44 19.04 4.61
C GLU A 88 -2.03 19.13 3.14
N ASP A 89 -1.23 20.14 2.80
CA ASP A 89 -0.61 20.22 1.49
C ASP A 89 0.65 19.38 1.48
N VAL A 90 0.69 18.43 0.54
CA VAL A 90 1.82 17.51 0.42
C VAL A 90 2.77 18.02 -0.65
N ALA A 91 4.03 18.20 -0.28
CA ALA A 91 5.05 18.71 -1.19
C ALA A 91 5.53 17.59 -2.13
N VAL A 92 4.68 17.21 -3.08
CA VAL A 92 5.03 16.26 -4.14
C VAL A 92 4.68 16.90 -5.47
N ARG A 93 5.64 17.56 -6.08
CA ARG A 93 5.52 18.09 -7.44
C ARG A 93 6.53 17.38 -8.29
N SER A 94 6.05 16.46 -9.12
CA SER A 94 6.95 15.67 -9.94
C SER A 94 6.22 14.97 -11.06
N GLU A 95 6.99 14.53 -12.03
CA GLU A 95 6.52 13.61 -13.03
C GLU A 95 6.53 12.19 -12.44
N ILE A 96 5.42 11.49 -12.56
CA ILE A 96 5.33 10.08 -12.22
C ILE A 96 5.22 9.32 -13.53
N ARG A 97 6.19 8.45 -13.78
CA ARG A 97 6.24 7.71 -15.05
C ARG A 97 5.12 6.71 -15.15
N GLU A 98 4.76 6.37 -16.38
CA GLU A 98 3.85 5.26 -16.64
C GLU A 98 4.35 3.99 -15.97
N GLY A 99 3.48 3.33 -15.22
CA GLY A 99 3.84 2.15 -14.43
C GLY A 99 4.57 2.48 -13.15
N GLY A 100 4.77 3.75 -12.85
CA GLY A 100 5.48 4.18 -11.65
C GLY A 100 4.56 4.53 -10.51
N GLN A 101 5.18 4.86 -9.39
CA GLN A 101 4.45 5.27 -8.19
C GLN A 101 5.27 6.31 -7.42
N THR A 102 4.59 7.05 -6.57
CA THR A 102 5.28 7.94 -5.63
C THR A 102 5.94 7.13 -4.52
N ARG A 103 6.81 7.77 -3.78
CA ARG A 103 7.23 7.23 -2.48
C ARG A 103 6.00 7.15 -1.56
N ALA A 104 6.13 6.40 -0.49
CA ALA A 104 5.15 6.45 0.58
C ALA A 104 5.21 7.84 1.22
N ILE A 105 4.06 8.48 1.32
CA ILE A 105 3.94 9.82 1.86
C ILE A 105 3.32 9.71 3.23
N ASP A 106 4.11 9.96 4.27
CA ASP A 106 3.63 9.88 5.65
C ASP A 106 2.61 10.98 5.93
N LEU A 107 1.52 10.60 6.57
CA LEU A 107 0.50 11.56 6.99
C LEU A 107 0.93 12.23 8.30
N LYS A 108 0.60 13.52 8.42
CA LYS A 108 0.94 14.28 9.63
C LYS A 108 0.20 13.74 10.84
N GLY A 109 0.87 13.81 11.99
CA GLY A 109 0.33 13.37 13.24
C GLY A 109 0.91 12.03 13.66
N ARG A 110 0.43 11.54 14.78
CA ARG A 110 0.87 10.24 15.30
C ARG A 110 -0.16 9.18 14.99
N GLY A 111 0.34 8.04 14.52
CA GLY A 111 -0.50 6.89 14.27
C GLY A 111 -1.33 7.03 13.00
N GLU A 112 -2.38 6.27 12.97
CA GLU A 112 -3.26 6.21 11.81
C GLU A 112 -4.32 7.29 11.88
N ARG A 113 -4.70 7.83 10.70
CA ARG A 113 -5.68 8.90 10.60
C ARG A 113 -6.78 8.57 9.61
N VAL A 114 -7.98 9.05 9.91
CA VAL A 114 -9.10 9.01 8.98
C VAL A 114 -8.87 10.10 7.92
N ILE A 115 -9.00 9.71 6.66
CA ILE A 115 -8.93 10.64 5.53
C ILE A 115 -10.35 10.88 5.05
N GLU A 116 -10.74 12.13 4.90
CA GLU A 116 -12.03 12.48 4.32
C GLU A 116 -11.94 12.43 2.80
N ARG A 117 -10.94 13.09 2.23
CA ARG A 117 -10.72 13.12 0.79
C ARG A 117 -9.27 13.50 0.45
N ILE A 118 -8.92 13.20 -0.77
CA ILE A 118 -7.62 13.57 -1.35
C ILE A 118 -7.90 14.37 -2.61
N GLU A 119 -7.35 15.56 -2.69
CA GLU A 119 -7.51 16.46 -3.83
C GLU A 119 -6.20 16.50 -4.61
N MET A 120 -6.30 16.34 -5.91
CA MET A 120 -5.13 16.28 -6.78
C MET A 120 -5.30 17.24 -7.95
N THR A 121 -4.25 17.96 -8.28
CA THR A 121 -4.18 18.78 -9.49
C THR A 121 -3.04 18.23 -10.33
N TYR A 122 -3.35 17.82 -11.57
CA TYR A 122 -2.39 17.10 -12.39
C TYR A 122 -2.80 17.13 -13.86
N ARG A 123 -1.94 16.59 -14.73
CA ARG A 123 -2.24 16.37 -16.14
C ARG A 123 -1.42 15.21 -16.67
N ALA A 124 -1.94 14.51 -17.66
CA ALA A 124 -1.19 13.49 -18.35
C ALA A 124 -0.13 14.14 -19.25
N LYS A 125 0.97 13.44 -19.46
CA LYS A 125 2.02 13.91 -20.36
C LYS A 125 1.46 13.99 -21.79
N PRO A 126 1.62 15.15 -22.48
CA PRO A 126 1.10 15.29 -23.83
C PRO A 126 1.96 14.50 -24.82
N ASN A 127 1.47 13.32 -25.17
CA ASN A 127 2.11 12.42 -26.13
C ASN A 127 1.03 11.55 -26.77
N PHE A 128 1.42 10.58 -27.58
CA PHE A 128 0.48 9.72 -28.29
C PHE A 128 -0.12 8.59 -27.44
N LYS A 129 0.26 8.48 -26.17
CA LYS A 129 -0.25 7.40 -25.29
C LYS A 129 -1.66 7.66 -24.80
N GLY A 130 -2.10 8.91 -24.80
CA GLY A 130 -3.45 9.26 -24.37
C GLY A 130 -3.54 9.58 -22.90
N SER A 131 -4.71 9.32 -22.31
CA SER A 131 -4.97 9.60 -20.92
C SER A 131 -4.22 8.63 -19.99
N ALA A 132 -4.04 9.06 -18.76
CA ALA A 132 -3.45 8.25 -17.70
C ALA A 132 -4.52 7.84 -16.69
N ASN A 133 -4.22 6.84 -15.89
CA ASN A 133 -4.99 6.52 -14.69
C ASN A 133 -4.11 6.76 -13.47
N VAL A 134 -4.66 7.41 -12.47
CA VAL A 134 -4.00 7.65 -11.19
C VAL A 134 -4.83 6.99 -10.11
N CYS A 135 -4.22 6.08 -9.37
CA CYS A 135 -4.86 5.42 -8.24
C CYS A 135 -4.17 5.82 -6.95
N VAL A 136 -4.97 6.07 -5.91
CA VAL A 136 -4.47 6.42 -4.58
C VAL A 136 -4.58 5.20 -3.69
N PHE A 137 -3.51 4.91 -2.96
CA PHE A 137 -3.46 3.81 -2.00
C PHE A 137 -3.16 4.35 -0.61
N GLY A 138 -3.79 3.77 0.39
CA GLY A 138 -3.54 4.08 1.79
C GLY A 138 -2.90 2.91 2.51
N LEU A 139 -1.94 3.21 3.38
CA LEU A 139 -1.22 2.22 4.16
C LEU A 139 -1.81 2.14 5.57
N THR A 140 -2.22 0.95 5.96
CA THR A 140 -2.70 0.67 7.32
C THR A 140 -1.61 0.13 8.21
#